data_49fe1bdb8027de2a30df70a410321b68
#
_entry.id   49fe1bdb8027de2a30df70a410321b68
#
_cell.length_a   1.000
_cell.length_b   1.000
_cell.length_c   1.000
_cell.angle_alpha   90.00
_cell.angle_beta   90.00
_cell.angle_gamma   90.00
#
_symmetry.space_group_name_H-M   'P 1'
#
loop_
_entity.id
_entity.type
_entity.pdbx_description
1 polymer ?
#
loop_
_entity_poly.entity_id
_entity_poly.type
_entity_poly.pdbx_seq_one_letter_code
_entity_poly.pdbx_strand_id
1 'polypeptide(L)'
;MNRLLSLLAFVLLAGAAAAQTPAAAPTLQDFAWLAGHWRIESGDRVVDEQWMAPAGGLMMGMARNIQGGKVQEYEFTLLRQEPNGDILYIASPSRQVETAFRLTSFKDGTAVFENPQHDFPKKIIYTRGKDGSLLAAIEGPGRDGKPRRVEYPFKRVTP
;
A
#
# COMPACT_ATOMS: atom_id res chain seq x y z
N MET A 1 32.44 -64.47 35.35
CA MET A 1 31.71 -63.25 35.66
C MET A 1 32.07 -62.22 34.59
N ASN A 2 31.27 -62.19 33.49
CA ASN A 2 31.50 -61.29 32.36
C ASN A 2 30.61 -60.04 32.52
N ARG A 3 31.21 -58.87 32.64
CA ARG A 3 30.54 -57.59 32.60
C ARG A 3 30.58 -57.03 31.16
N LEU A 4 29.44 -57.06 30.48
CA LEU A 4 29.23 -56.34 29.22
C LEU A 4 29.08 -54.82 29.52
N LEU A 5 29.99 -54.00 28.98
CA LEU A 5 29.85 -52.56 28.91
C LEU A 5 29.05 -52.24 27.63
N SER A 6 27.84 -51.71 27.78
CA SER A 6 27.07 -51.14 26.67
C SER A 6 27.50 -49.68 26.45
N LEU A 7 28.12 -49.39 25.30
CA LEU A 7 28.38 -48.02 24.85
C LEU A 7 27.07 -47.45 24.23
N LEU A 8 26.51 -46.43 24.84
CA LEU A 8 25.44 -45.60 24.24
C LEU A 8 26.09 -44.54 23.34
N ALA A 9 25.91 -44.67 22.03
CA ALA A 9 26.33 -43.62 21.08
C ALA A 9 25.25 -42.55 21.02
N PHE A 10 25.57 -41.35 21.50
CA PHE A 10 24.75 -40.17 21.35
C PHE A 10 24.95 -39.56 19.95
N VAL A 11 23.97 -39.70 19.05
CA VAL A 11 23.97 -39.01 17.76
C VAL A 11 23.44 -37.60 17.95
N LEU A 12 24.31 -36.60 17.92
CA LEU A 12 23.94 -35.17 17.86
C LEU A 12 23.47 -34.85 16.46
N LEU A 13 22.16 -34.72 16.25
CA LEU A 13 21.60 -34.09 15.05
C LEU A 13 21.81 -32.56 15.15
N ALA A 14 22.81 -32.07 14.45
CA ALA A 14 22.95 -30.62 14.22
C ALA A 14 21.89 -30.18 13.20
N GLY A 15 20.80 -29.62 13.68
CA GLY A 15 19.80 -28.96 12.85
C GLY A 15 20.40 -27.71 12.17
N ALA A 16 20.61 -27.76 10.86
CA ALA A 16 20.99 -26.57 10.09
C ALA A 16 19.81 -25.62 10.07
N ALA A 17 19.89 -24.53 10.83
CA ALA A 17 18.97 -23.41 10.72
C ALA A 17 19.20 -22.77 9.34
N ALA A 18 18.25 -22.96 8.42
CA ALA A 18 18.26 -22.25 7.14
C ALA A 18 18.09 -20.74 7.43
N ALA A 19 19.14 -19.98 7.21
CA ALA A 19 19.08 -18.53 7.26
C ALA A 19 18.08 -18.04 6.17
N GLN A 20 16.95 -17.48 6.58
CA GLN A 20 16.01 -16.87 5.65
C GLN A 20 16.68 -15.63 5.04
N THR A 21 16.87 -15.66 3.73
CA THR A 21 17.31 -14.47 2.98
C THR A 21 16.29 -13.35 3.21
N PRO A 22 16.71 -12.14 3.64
CA PRO A 22 15.79 -11.03 3.78
C PRO A 22 15.02 -10.80 2.46
N ALA A 23 13.71 -10.63 2.53
CA ALA A 23 12.92 -10.27 1.36
C ALA A 23 13.49 -8.99 0.74
N ALA A 24 13.65 -8.95 -0.58
CA ALA A 24 14.11 -7.75 -1.27
C ALA A 24 13.17 -6.58 -0.98
N ALA A 25 13.75 -5.38 -0.80
CA ALA A 25 12.95 -4.17 -0.62
C ALA A 25 12.05 -3.94 -1.85
N PRO A 26 10.81 -3.46 -1.66
CA PRO A 26 9.89 -3.22 -2.76
C PRO A 26 10.42 -2.13 -3.69
N THR A 27 10.09 -2.25 -4.97
CA THR A 27 10.34 -1.29 -6.03
C THR A 27 9.03 -0.77 -6.59
N LEU A 28 9.05 0.28 -7.40
CA LEU A 28 7.82 0.75 -8.06
C LEU A 28 7.19 -0.27 -9.00
N GLN A 29 7.96 -1.22 -9.53
CA GLN A 29 7.41 -2.31 -10.35
C GLN A 29 6.43 -3.19 -9.57
N ASP A 30 6.62 -3.32 -8.27
CA ASP A 30 5.71 -4.06 -7.39
C ASP A 30 4.33 -3.39 -7.26
N PHE A 31 4.21 -2.12 -7.67
CA PHE A 31 2.97 -1.34 -7.71
C PHE A 31 2.30 -1.32 -9.10
N ALA A 32 2.85 -2.01 -10.12
CA ALA A 32 2.30 -2.01 -11.47
C ALA A 32 0.82 -2.43 -11.55
N TRP A 33 0.33 -3.17 -10.55
CA TRP A 33 -1.07 -3.57 -10.43
C TRP A 33 -2.05 -2.40 -10.19
N LEU A 34 -1.57 -1.24 -9.69
CA LEU A 34 -2.36 -0.01 -9.55
C LEU A 34 -2.67 0.61 -10.92
N ALA A 35 -1.82 0.39 -11.95
CA ALA A 35 -2.00 1.01 -13.25
C ALA A 35 -3.37 0.70 -13.85
N GLY A 36 -4.05 1.73 -14.35
CA GLY A 36 -5.37 1.62 -14.97
C GLY A 36 -6.37 2.62 -14.41
N HIS A 37 -7.65 2.42 -14.77
CA HIS A 37 -8.75 3.27 -14.33
C HIS A 37 -9.62 2.50 -13.32
N TRP A 38 -9.90 3.15 -12.21
CA TRP A 38 -10.63 2.63 -11.07
C TRP A 38 -11.83 3.52 -10.77
N ARG A 39 -12.97 2.92 -10.42
CA ARG A 39 -14.20 3.68 -10.17
C ARG A 39 -15.02 3.09 -9.03
N ILE A 40 -15.64 3.99 -8.27
CA ILE A 40 -16.73 3.73 -7.33
C ILE A 40 -17.93 4.52 -7.81
N GLU A 41 -19.10 3.86 -7.86
CA GLU A 41 -20.38 4.50 -8.11
C GLU A 41 -21.35 4.15 -6.99
N SER A 42 -22.00 5.16 -6.40
CA SER A 42 -22.99 4.99 -5.34
C SER A 42 -24.00 6.13 -5.39
N GLY A 43 -25.18 5.86 -5.94
CA GLY A 43 -26.18 6.86 -6.20
C GLY A 43 -25.66 7.92 -7.18
N ASP A 44 -25.70 9.17 -6.77
CA ASP A 44 -25.19 10.33 -7.52
C ASP A 44 -23.70 10.66 -7.24
N ARG A 45 -23.03 9.83 -6.42
CA ARG A 45 -21.60 9.95 -6.14
C ARG A 45 -20.78 9.04 -7.06
N VAL A 46 -19.74 9.61 -7.68
CA VAL A 46 -18.74 8.90 -8.46
C VAL A 46 -17.36 9.30 -7.95
N VAL A 47 -16.50 8.30 -7.71
CA VAL A 47 -15.07 8.52 -7.44
C VAL A 47 -14.29 7.81 -8.52
N ASP A 48 -13.49 8.55 -9.26
CA ASP A 48 -12.54 8.04 -10.25
C ASP A 48 -11.12 8.15 -9.72
N GLU A 49 -10.30 7.15 -10.02
CA GLU A 49 -8.85 7.16 -9.81
C GLU A 49 -8.16 6.50 -11.01
N GLN A 50 -7.13 7.13 -11.54
CA GLN A 50 -6.38 6.62 -12.68
C GLN A 50 -4.89 6.69 -12.42
N TRP A 51 -4.17 5.61 -12.76
CA TRP A 51 -2.74 5.49 -12.59
C TRP A 51 -2.03 5.13 -13.90
N MET A 52 -0.92 5.78 -14.18
CA MET A 52 0.04 5.35 -15.20
C MET A 52 0.86 4.17 -14.67
N ALA A 53 1.34 3.32 -15.59
CA ALA A 53 2.29 2.27 -15.23
C ALA A 53 3.63 2.86 -14.74
N PRO A 54 4.37 2.13 -13.88
CA PRO A 54 5.66 2.60 -13.40
C PRO A 54 6.67 2.72 -14.54
N ALA A 55 7.36 3.87 -14.60
CA ALA A 55 8.44 4.15 -15.53
C ALA A 55 9.41 5.18 -14.94
N GLY A 56 10.72 5.01 -15.16
CA GLY A 56 11.73 5.98 -14.75
C GLY A 56 11.76 6.30 -13.25
N GLY A 57 11.38 5.37 -12.40
CA GLY A 57 11.32 5.59 -10.94
C GLY A 57 10.08 6.37 -10.48
N LEU A 58 9.04 6.47 -11.31
CA LEU A 58 7.84 7.25 -11.06
C LEU A 58 6.58 6.51 -11.52
N MET A 59 5.48 6.67 -10.76
CA MET A 59 4.10 6.47 -11.23
C MET A 59 3.32 7.76 -10.99
N MET A 60 2.43 8.11 -11.92
CA MET A 60 1.57 9.28 -11.81
C MET A 60 0.13 8.83 -11.70
N GLY A 61 -0.60 9.41 -10.76
CA GLY A 61 -2.01 9.16 -10.53
C GLY A 61 -2.82 10.45 -10.49
N MET A 62 -4.11 10.33 -10.71
CA MET A 62 -5.08 11.40 -10.51
C MET A 62 -6.40 10.81 -10.04
N ALA A 63 -7.09 11.55 -9.19
CA ALA A 63 -8.41 11.19 -8.68
C ALA A 63 -9.37 12.36 -8.75
N ARG A 64 -10.68 12.07 -8.79
CA ARG A 64 -11.73 13.06 -8.63
C ARG A 64 -12.93 12.48 -7.91
N ASN A 65 -13.58 13.30 -7.11
CA ASN A 65 -14.83 12.99 -6.43
C ASN A 65 -15.95 13.86 -7.02
N ILE A 66 -17.01 13.23 -7.53
CA ILE A 66 -18.17 13.87 -8.13
C ILE A 66 -19.38 13.60 -7.24
N GLN A 67 -20.21 14.61 -7.02
CA GLN A 67 -21.48 14.49 -6.32
C GLN A 67 -22.53 15.31 -7.07
N GLY A 68 -23.66 14.69 -7.45
CA GLY A 68 -24.71 15.37 -8.19
C GLY A 68 -24.22 15.98 -9.51
N GLY A 69 -23.35 15.27 -10.26
CA GLY A 69 -22.77 15.72 -11.53
C GLY A 69 -21.71 16.83 -11.41
N LYS A 70 -21.31 17.25 -10.19
CA LYS A 70 -20.32 18.32 -9.96
C LYS A 70 -19.09 17.78 -9.25
N VAL A 71 -17.90 18.16 -9.74
CA VAL A 71 -16.63 17.85 -9.07
C VAL A 71 -16.59 18.56 -7.72
N GLN A 72 -16.41 17.80 -6.65
CA GLN A 72 -16.24 18.29 -5.28
C GLN A 72 -14.78 18.49 -4.94
N GLU A 73 -13.92 17.55 -5.40
CA GLU A 73 -12.48 17.52 -5.12
C GLU A 73 -11.77 16.73 -6.21
N TYR A 74 -10.51 17.07 -6.45
CA TYR A 74 -9.59 16.31 -7.29
C TYR A 74 -8.21 16.32 -6.66
N GLU A 75 -7.38 15.33 -7.04
CA GLU A 75 -6.03 15.17 -6.53
C GLU A 75 -5.10 14.67 -7.65
N PHE A 76 -3.88 15.18 -7.68
CA PHE A 76 -2.77 14.59 -8.39
C PHE A 76 -1.87 13.86 -7.40
N THR A 77 -1.34 12.72 -7.82
CA THR A 77 -0.54 11.87 -6.94
C THR A 77 0.69 11.36 -7.66
N LEU A 78 1.81 11.32 -6.95
CA LEU A 78 3.02 10.65 -7.41
C LEU A 78 3.35 9.50 -6.46
N LEU A 79 3.66 8.31 -7.00
CA LEU A 79 4.49 7.32 -6.32
C LEU A 79 5.91 7.49 -6.88
N ARG A 80 6.86 7.88 -6.05
CA ARG A 80 8.24 8.16 -6.45
C ARG A 80 9.21 7.33 -5.62
N GLN A 81 10.14 6.66 -6.31
CA GLN A 81 11.25 5.98 -5.65
C GLN A 81 12.44 6.91 -5.55
N GLU A 82 12.89 7.14 -4.31
CA GLU A 82 14.05 7.97 -4.01
C GLU A 82 15.36 7.21 -4.24
N PRO A 83 16.50 7.91 -4.40
CA PRO A 83 17.81 7.26 -4.60
C PRO A 83 18.23 6.34 -3.44
N ASN A 84 17.75 6.57 -2.22
CA ASN A 84 17.99 5.73 -1.05
C ASN A 84 17.08 4.49 -0.99
N GLY A 85 16.22 4.29 -2.00
CA GLY A 85 15.27 3.17 -2.08
C GLY A 85 13.90 3.42 -1.43
N ASP A 86 13.70 4.54 -0.73
CA ASP A 86 12.39 4.89 -0.18
C ASP A 86 11.36 5.08 -1.29
N ILE A 87 10.12 4.71 -1.03
CA ILE A 87 8.99 4.99 -1.91
C ILE A 87 8.07 5.98 -1.21
N LEU A 88 7.80 7.10 -1.86
CA LEU A 88 6.94 8.16 -1.37
C LEU A 88 5.64 8.20 -2.16
N TYR A 89 4.52 8.31 -1.45
CA TYR A 89 3.22 8.73 -1.96
C TYR A 89 3.09 10.24 -1.73
N ILE A 90 3.09 11.03 -2.79
CA ILE A 90 3.02 12.49 -2.73
C ILE A 90 1.65 12.89 -3.22
N ALA A 91 0.80 13.35 -2.32
CA ALA A 91 -0.57 13.80 -2.57
C ALA A 91 -0.60 15.31 -2.82
N SER A 92 -1.23 15.74 -3.91
CA SER A 92 -1.46 17.16 -4.24
C SER A 92 -2.98 17.40 -4.44
N PRO A 93 -3.76 17.42 -3.35
CA PRO A 93 -5.21 17.61 -3.42
C PRO A 93 -5.57 19.06 -3.72
N SER A 94 -6.71 19.27 -4.39
CA SER A 94 -7.17 20.58 -4.86
C SER A 94 -7.44 21.63 -3.76
N ARG A 95 -7.51 21.20 -2.48
CA ARG A 95 -7.90 22.06 -1.35
C ARG A 95 -6.93 22.01 -0.18
N GLN A 96 -5.81 21.32 -0.30
CA GLN A 96 -4.82 21.18 0.76
C GLN A 96 -3.41 21.34 0.18
N VAL A 97 -2.44 21.50 1.06
CA VAL A 97 -1.03 21.57 0.68
C VAL A 97 -0.54 20.17 0.28
N GLU A 98 0.33 20.12 -0.72
CA GLU A 98 1.03 18.90 -1.11
C GLU A 98 1.71 18.26 0.10
N THR A 99 1.52 16.96 0.25
CA THR A 99 2.02 16.21 1.41
C THR A 99 2.56 14.86 0.98
N ALA A 100 3.73 14.50 1.51
CA ALA A 100 4.36 13.20 1.26
C ALA A 100 4.10 12.22 2.40
N PHE A 101 3.85 10.96 2.04
CA PHE A 101 3.71 9.81 2.93
C PHE A 101 4.74 8.76 2.51
N ARG A 102 5.49 8.20 3.46
CA ARG A 102 6.52 7.21 3.19
C ARG A 102 5.94 5.80 3.24
N LEU A 103 6.34 4.94 2.32
CA LEU A 103 6.02 3.51 2.40
C LEU A 103 6.65 2.90 3.66
N THR A 104 5.83 2.36 4.54
CA THR A 104 6.25 1.70 5.79
C THR A 104 6.02 0.20 5.78
N SER A 105 5.12 -0.28 4.92
CA SER A 105 4.85 -1.71 4.74
C SER A 105 4.41 -2.01 3.32
N PHE A 106 4.94 -3.11 2.77
CA PHE A 106 4.47 -3.70 1.52
C PHE A 106 4.45 -5.22 1.69
N LYS A 107 3.26 -5.78 1.87
CA LYS A 107 3.09 -7.21 2.15
C LYS A 107 1.73 -7.71 1.69
N ASP A 108 1.69 -8.93 1.12
CA ASP A 108 0.46 -9.64 0.73
C ASP A 108 -0.48 -8.80 -0.16
N GLY A 109 0.10 -8.01 -1.09
CA GLY A 109 -0.65 -7.13 -1.97
C GLY A 109 -1.18 -5.86 -1.29
N THR A 110 -0.74 -5.57 -0.06
CA THR A 110 -1.09 -4.35 0.68
C THR A 110 0.12 -3.45 0.81
N ALA A 111 -0.05 -2.19 0.42
CA ALA A 111 0.90 -1.10 0.63
C ALA A 111 0.37 -0.13 1.68
N VAL A 112 1.22 0.26 2.64
CA VAL A 112 0.89 1.24 3.68
C VAL A 112 1.88 2.39 3.60
N PHE A 113 1.36 3.60 3.39
CA PHE A 113 2.13 4.83 3.38
C PHE A 113 1.74 5.66 4.60
N GLU A 114 2.72 6.20 5.32
CA GLU A 114 2.47 6.92 6.57
C GLU A 114 3.14 8.29 6.60
N ASN A 115 2.43 9.26 7.18
CA ASN A 115 2.97 10.53 7.63
C ASN A 115 2.42 10.83 9.04
N PRO A 116 3.15 10.51 10.12
CA PRO A 116 2.68 10.75 11.50
C PRO A 116 2.49 12.22 11.83
N GLN A 117 3.12 13.15 11.08
CA GLN A 117 3.03 14.59 11.30
C GLN A 117 1.81 15.23 10.61
N HIS A 118 1.18 14.53 9.65
CA HIS A 118 -0.03 15.01 9.00
C HIS A 118 -1.22 14.95 9.99
N ASP A 119 -2.20 15.83 9.87
CA ASP A 119 -3.39 15.84 10.72
C ASP A 119 -4.35 14.68 10.36
N PHE A 120 -4.88 14.66 9.13
CA PHE A 120 -5.70 13.58 8.59
C PHE A 120 -5.64 13.59 7.05
N PRO A 121 -5.39 12.41 6.44
CA PRO A 121 -5.03 11.12 7.05
C PRO A 121 -3.58 11.08 7.55
N LYS A 122 -3.27 10.14 8.46
CA LYS A 122 -1.89 9.77 8.83
C LYS A 122 -1.40 8.56 8.05
N LYS A 123 -2.32 7.77 7.50
CA LYS A 123 -2.04 6.57 6.70
C LYS A 123 -2.89 6.56 5.44
N ILE A 124 -2.26 6.12 4.36
CA ILE A 124 -2.88 5.79 3.08
C ILE A 124 -2.56 4.33 2.80
N ILE A 125 -3.56 3.53 2.51
CA ILE A 125 -3.45 2.08 2.37
C ILE A 125 -4.06 1.67 1.03
N TYR A 126 -3.31 0.91 0.23
CA TYR A 126 -3.80 0.28 -0.98
C TYR A 126 -3.70 -1.22 -0.86
N THR A 127 -4.79 -1.93 -1.08
CA THR A 127 -4.84 -3.41 -1.05
C THR A 127 -5.37 -3.94 -2.38
N ARG A 128 -4.60 -4.82 -3.01
CA ARG A 128 -5.01 -5.55 -4.21
C ARG A 128 -5.94 -6.68 -3.83
N GLY A 129 -7.18 -6.67 -4.34
CA GLY A 129 -8.11 -7.78 -4.20
C GLY A 129 -7.70 -8.99 -5.05
N LYS A 130 -8.00 -10.20 -4.58
CA LYS A 130 -7.75 -11.45 -5.32
C LYS A 130 -8.58 -11.56 -6.61
N ASP A 131 -9.71 -10.87 -6.65
CA ASP A 131 -10.63 -10.75 -7.78
C ASP A 131 -10.23 -9.63 -8.77
N GLY A 132 -9.07 -8.98 -8.56
CA GLY A 132 -8.61 -7.85 -9.35
C GLY A 132 -9.23 -6.50 -8.96
N SER A 133 -10.01 -6.44 -7.87
CA SER A 133 -10.49 -5.19 -7.27
C SER A 133 -9.35 -4.44 -6.57
N LEU A 134 -9.61 -3.20 -6.18
CA LEU A 134 -8.72 -2.35 -5.41
C LEU A 134 -9.48 -1.79 -4.21
N LEU A 135 -8.97 -2.02 -3.00
CA LEU A 135 -9.42 -1.30 -1.82
C LEU A 135 -8.37 -0.25 -1.46
N ALA A 136 -8.72 1.04 -1.58
CA ALA A 136 -7.96 2.09 -0.95
C ALA A 136 -8.60 2.47 0.39
N ALA A 137 -7.79 2.85 1.36
CA ALA A 137 -8.27 3.34 2.65
C ALA A 137 -7.36 4.45 3.18
N ILE A 138 -7.95 5.37 3.92
CA ILE A 138 -7.23 6.41 4.66
C ILE A 138 -7.57 6.32 6.13
N GLU A 139 -6.56 6.50 6.99
CA GLU A 139 -6.70 6.39 8.44
C GLU A 139 -6.01 7.56 9.17
N GLY A 140 -6.56 7.91 10.33
CA GLY A 140 -5.99 8.91 11.22
C GLY A 140 -6.97 9.26 12.34
N PRO A 141 -6.65 10.26 13.18
CA PRO A 141 -7.59 10.78 14.15
C PRO A 141 -8.72 11.56 13.46
N GLY A 142 -9.95 11.34 13.85
CA GLY A 142 -11.07 12.20 13.49
C GLY A 142 -11.01 13.55 14.24
N ARG A 143 -11.93 14.46 13.91
CA ARG A 143 -12.02 15.77 14.60
C ARG A 143 -12.30 15.65 16.11
N ASP A 144 -12.87 14.53 16.54
CA ASP A 144 -13.12 14.18 17.93
C ASP A 144 -11.96 13.43 18.59
N GLY A 145 -10.81 13.29 17.91
CA GLY A 145 -9.63 12.57 18.35
C GLY A 145 -9.73 11.05 18.28
N LYS A 146 -10.90 10.49 17.92
CA LYS A 146 -11.06 9.04 17.80
C LYS A 146 -10.47 8.51 16.49
N PRO A 147 -10.05 7.24 16.45
CA PRO A 147 -9.62 6.62 15.20
C PRO A 147 -10.72 6.69 14.14
N ARG A 148 -10.35 7.14 12.95
CA ARG A 148 -11.23 7.20 11.78
C ARG A 148 -10.58 6.46 10.63
N ARG A 149 -11.38 5.62 9.93
CA ARG A 149 -11.01 4.97 8.68
C ARG A 149 -12.08 5.27 7.63
N VAL A 150 -11.64 5.62 6.42
CA VAL A 150 -12.51 5.80 5.25
C VAL A 150 -12.03 4.84 4.18
N GLU A 151 -12.95 4.08 3.60
CA GLU A 151 -12.65 3.07 2.59
C GLU A 151 -13.21 3.45 1.22
N TYR A 152 -12.46 3.07 0.19
CA TYR A 152 -12.76 3.29 -1.21
C TYR A 152 -12.65 1.95 -1.96
N PRO A 153 -13.77 1.18 -2.03
CA PRO A 153 -13.78 -0.12 -2.71
C PRO A 153 -13.93 0.07 -4.22
N PHE A 154 -12.82 0.26 -4.90
CA PHE A 154 -12.78 0.50 -6.33
C PHE A 154 -12.96 -0.78 -7.15
N LYS A 155 -13.64 -0.65 -8.27
CA LYS A 155 -13.68 -1.63 -9.37
C LYS A 155 -12.88 -1.09 -10.55
N ARG A 156 -12.22 -2.00 -11.27
CA ARG A 156 -11.52 -1.64 -12.49
C ARG A 156 -12.53 -1.26 -13.58
N VAL A 157 -12.31 -0.14 -14.25
CA VAL A 157 -13.05 0.21 -15.46
C VAL A 157 -12.31 -0.45 -16.63
N THR A 158 -13.00 -1.34 -17.33
CA THR A 158 -12.52 -1.91 -18.59
C THR A 158 -12.95 -1.00 -19.74
N PRO A 159 -12.07 -0.81 -20.76
CA PRO A 159 -12.43 -0.05 -21.98
C PRO A 159 -13.61 -0.66 -22.71
#